data_dae8a1b295b292332c75d44b4ddf4250
#
_entry.id   dae8a1b295b292332c75d44b4ddf4250
#
_cell.length_a   1.000
_cell.length_b   1.000
_cell.length_c   1.000
_cell.angle_alpha   90.00
_cell.angle_beta   90.00
_cell.angle_gamma   90.00
#
_symmetry.space_group_name_H-M   'P 1'
#
loop_
_entity.id
_entity.type
_entity.pdbx_description
1 polymer ?
#
loop_
_entity_poly.entity_id
_entity_poly.type
_entity_poly.pdbx_seq_one_letter_code
_entity_poly.pdbx_strand_id
1 'polypeptide(L)'
;AMPAIRDAFGPGLLAADGSMDRAAMRALAFSQPQARTRLEAILHPLIRTESERECAAAGGAYVILAVPLLIESGSYRERCHRIWVVDCPEDLQIARVRARSGLEETQIRAIMDAQASRQERLAAADDVIDNSGSLEDLRRQVEDLDRRYRQEAARGA
;
A
#
# COMPACT_ATOMS: atom_id res chain seq x y z
N ALA A 1 14.42 7.98 8.88
CA ALA A 1 14.59 6.50 8.87
C ALA A 1 16.05 6.09 8.80
N MET A 2 16.87 6.72 7.92
CA MET A 2 18.23 6.24 7.62
C MET A 2 19.18 6.12 8.83
N PRO A 3 19.23 7.05 9.79
CA PRO A 3 20.07 6.85 10.99
C PRO A 3 19.70 5.58 11.77
N ALA A 4 18.40 5.36 12.01
CA ALA A 4 17.95 4.18 12.74
C ALA A 4 18.18 2.87 11.96
N ILE A 5 18.09 2.88 10.64
CA ILE A 5 18.41 1.73 9.79
C ILE A 5 19.91 1.41 9.88
N ARG A 6 20.78 2.43 9.79
CA ARG A 6 22.22 2.27 9.94
C ARG A 6 22.60 1.70 11.30
N ASP A 7 22.00 2.23 12.38
CA ASP A 7 22.28 1.78 13.75
C ASP A 7 21.80 0.34 13.98
N ALA A 8 20.68 -0.02 13.33
CA ALA A 8 20.11 -1.36 13.46
C ALA A 8 20.83 -2.43 12.63
N PHE A 9 21.23 -2.10 11.41
CA PHE A 9 21.71 -3.07 10.42
C PHE A 9 23.17 -2.87 10.00
N GLY A 10 23.79 -1.81 10.45
CA GLY A 10 25.17 -1.47 10.09
C GLY A 10 25.31 -0.77 8.74
N PRO A 11 26.53 -0.29 8.44
CA PRO A 11 26.79 0.49 7.22
C PRO A 11 26.76 -0.35 5.93
N GLY A 12 26.86 -1.68 6.02
CA GLY A 12 26.87 -2.58 4.85
C GLY A 12 25.55 -2.64 4.09
N LEU A 13 24.47 -2.05 4.63
CA LEU A 13 23.17 -1.94 3.96
C LEU A 13 22.91 -0.51 3.44
N LEU A 14 23.94 0.33 3.38
CA LEU A 14 23.87 1.66 2.80
C LEU A 14 24.56 1.70 1.44
N ALA A 15 23.95 2.37 0.50
CA ALA A 15 24.59 2.74 -0.77
C ALA A 15 25.60 3.87 -0.56
N ALA A 16 26.45 4.13 -1.57
CA ALA A 16 27.50 5.14 -1.49
C ALA A 16 26.99 6.57 -1.23
N ASP A 17 25.74 6.86 -1.60
CA ASP A 17 25.07 8.15 -1.36
C ASP A 17 24.40 8.23 0.03
N GLY A 18 24.55 7.21 0.87
CA GLY A 18 23.95 7.14 2.20
C GLY A 18 22.49 6.69 2.21
N SER A 19 21.88 6.40 1.08
CA SER A 19 20.56 5.78 0.99
C SER A 19 20.62 4.30 1.35
N MET A 20 19.45 3.68 1.58
CA MET A 20 19.40 2.24 1.82
C MET A 20 19.65 1.46 0.52
N ASP A 21 20.56 0.50 0.55
CA ASP A 21 20.66 -0.51 -0.50
C ASP A 21 19.42 -1.42 -0.45
N ARG A 22 18.45 -1.11 -1.30
CA ARG A 22 17.16 -1.82 -1.35
C ARG A 22 17.31 -3.28 -1.79
N ALA A 23 18.30 -3.61 -2.59
CA ALA A 23 18.52 -4.97 -3.05
C ALA A 23 19.11 -5.83 -1.92
N ALA A 24 20.13 -5.33 -1.24
CA ALA A 24 20.74 -5.99 -0.09
C ALA A 24 19.74 -6.12 1.07
N MET A 25 18.96 -5.08 1.39
CA MET A 25 17.95 -5.12 2.43
C MET A 25 16.82 -6.11 2.10
N ARG A 26 16.40 -6.19 0.85
CA ARG A 26 15.40 -7.18 0.39
C ARG A 26 15.93 -8.59 0.59
N ALA A 27 17.15 -8.88 0.15
CA ALA A 27 17.78 -10.19 0.32
C ALA A 27 17.87 -10.59 1.80
N LEU A 28 18.26 -9.65 2.67
CA LEU A 28 18.33 -9.86 4.11
C LEU A 28 16.95 -10.14 4.71
N ALA A 29 15.94 -9.33 4.39
CA ALA A 29 14.58 -9.49 4.91
C ALA A 29 13.91 -10.80 4.44
N PHE A 30 14.26 -11.30 3.24
CA PHE A 30 13.79 -12.60 2.76
C PHE A 30 14.49 -13.77 3.45
N SER A 31 15.79 -13.66 3.70
CA SER A 31 16.57 -14.73 4.32
C SER A 31 16.42 -14.81 5.85
N GLN A 32 16.06 -13.69 6.49
CA GLN A 32 15.99 -13.54 7.94
C GLN A 32 14.68 -12.87 8.38
N PRO A 33 13.68 -13.63 8.84
CA PRO A 33 12.39 -13.05 9.30
C PRO A 33 12.55 -11.99 10.40
N GLN A 34 13.53 -12.18 11.31
CA GLN A 34 13.83 -11.22 12.38
C GLN A 34 14.33 -9.87 11.84
N ALA A 35 15.12 -9.89 10.74
CA ALA A 35 15.56 -8.66 10.07
C ALA A 35 14.37 -7.89 9.48
N ARG A 36 13.42 -8.60 8.89
CA ARG A 36 12.16 -8.02 8.40
C ARG A 36 11.38 -7.36 9.53
N THR A 37 11.13 -8.08 10.62
CA THR A 37 10.41 -7.55 11.79
C THR A 37 11.10 -6.31 12.36
N ARG A 38 12.43 -6.33 12.46
CA ARG A 38 13.23 -5.20 12.95
C ARG A 38 13.13 -3.98 12.03
N LEU A 39 13.16 -4.19 10.70
CA LEU A 39 12.97 -3.12 9.73
C LEU A 39 11.58 -2.50 9.82
N GLU A 40 10.56 -3.35 9.90
CA GLU A 40 9.16 -2.92 10.06
C GLU A 40 8.96 -2.12 11.35
N ALA A 41 9.56 -2.55 12.46
CA ALA A 41 9.49 -1.83 13.74
C ALA A 41 10.11 -0.42 13.67
N ILE A 42 11.11 -0.21 12.82
CA ILE A 42 11.70 1.12 12.55
C ILE A 42 10.82 1.94 11.62
N LEU A 43 10.33 1.33 10.54
CA LEU A 43 9.66 2.06 9.47
C LEU A 43 8.20 2.40 9.79
N HIS A 44 7.44 1.47 10.39
CA HIS A 44 6.00 1.67 10.61
C HIS A 44 5.67 2.92 11.45
N PRO A 45 6.35 3.21 12.58
CA PRO A 45 6.09 4.44 13.34
C PRO A 45 6.40 5.70 12.52
N LEU A 46 7.49 5.70 11.76
CA LEU A 46 7.90 6.84 10.95
C LEU A 46 6.93 7.10 9.79
N ILE A 47 6.52 6.03 9.10
CA ILE A 47 5.52 6.12 8.03
C ILE A 47 4.20 6.64 8.59
N ARG A 48 3.79 6.14 9.75
CA ARG A 48 2.57 6.57 10.41
C ARG A 48 2.58 8.05 10.73
N THR A 49 3.61 8.52 11.41
CA THR A 49 3.77 9.93 11.79
C THR A 49 3.79 10.84 10.56
N GLU A 50 4.52 10.45 9.52
CA GLU A 50 4.61 11.25 8.30
C GLU A 50 3.28 11.28 7.54
N SER A 51 2.59 10.12 7.45
CA SER A 51 1.27 10.06 6.83
C SER A 51 0.25 10.92 7.57
N GLU A 52 0.28 10.93 8.91
CA GLU A 52 -0.58 11.78 9.73
C GLU A 52 -0.31 13.28 9.49
N ARG A 53 0.98 13.63 9.44
CA ARG A 53 1.41 15.00 9.17
C ARG A 53 0.95 15.48 7.78
N GLU A 54 1.14 14.65 6.76
CA GLU A 54 0.75 14.96 5.39
C GLU A 54 -0.78 15.06 5.23
N CYS A 55 -1.52 14.12 5.83
CA CYS A 55 -2.98 14.17 5.84
C CYS A 55 -3.51 15.44 6.52
N ALA A 56 -2.93 15.82 7.67
CA ALA A 56 -3.33 17.02 8.40
C ALA A 56 -2.99 18.32 7.65
N ALA A 57 -1.92 18.32 6.85
CA ALA A 57 -1.50 19.49 6.07
C ALA A 57 -2.21 19.58 4.71
N ALA A 58 -2.87 18.53 4.26
CA ALA A 58 -3.53 18.50 2.96
C ALA A 58 -4.76 19.41 2.95
N GLY A 59 -4.85 20.28 1.94
CA GLY A 59 -6.04 21.07 1.66
C GLY A 59 -6.97 20.33 0.69
N GLY A 60 -8.27 20.47 0.86
CA GLY A 60 -9.25 19.87 -0.04
C GLY A 60 -10.49 19.35 0.69
N ALA A 61 -11.47 18.88 -0.08
CA ALA A 61 -12.70 18.32 0.50
C ALA A 61 -12.45 17.01 1.25
N TYR A 62 -11.49 16.20 0.79
CA TYR A 62 -11.09 14.94 1.42
C TYR A 62 -9.64 14.59 1.05
N VAL A 63 -9.06 13.60 1.73
CA VAL A 63 -7.70 13.11 1.51
C VAL A 63 -7.75 11.61 1.19
N ILE A 64 -6.98 11.18 0.20
CA ILE A 64 -6.78 9.77 -0.11
C ILE A 64 -5.43 9.34 0.46
N LEU A 65 -5.45 8.41 1.42
CA LEU A 65 -4.26 7.75 1.93
C LEU A 65 -4.08 6.39 1.23
N ALA A 66 -3.08 6.28 0.36
CA ALA A 66 -2.79 5.04 -0.35
C ALA A 66 -1.96 4.09 0.52
N VAL A 67 -2.55 3.00 0.96
CA VAL A 67 -1.90 1.99 1.81
C VAL A 67 -1.97 0.62 1.13
N PRO A 68 -0.85 0.10 0.59
CA PRO A 68 -0.85 -1.18 -0.15
C PRO A 68 -1.26 -2.41 0.66
N LEU A 69 -0.95 -2.43 1.96
CA LEU A 69 -1.22 -3.55 2.87
C LEU A 69 -2.14 -3.10 4.01
N LEU A 70 -3.24 -2.45 3.66
CA LEU A 70 -4.17 -1.87 4.62
C LEU A 70 -4.83 -2.93 5.51
N ILE A 71 -5.29 -4.00 4.88
CA ILE A 71 -6.04 -5.07 5.58
C ILE A 71 -5.13 -5.87 6.48
N GLU A 72 -3.94 -6.22 5.97
CA GLU A 72 -2.92 -6.97 6.71
C GLU A 72 -2.41 -6.22 7.94
N SER A 73 -2.35 -4.89 7.87
CA SER A 73 -1.87 -4.05 8.98
C SER A 73 -2.85 -3.97 10.15
N GLY A 74 -4.14 -4.17 9.90
CA GLY A 74 -5.23 -4.15 10.89
C GLY A 74 -5.50 -2.80 11.59
N SER A 75 -4.64 -1.80 11.40
CA SER A 75 -4.60 -0.58 12.24
C SER A 75 -5.22 0.67 11.57
N TYR A 76 -5.62 0.59 10.32
CA TYR A 76 -6.05 1.78 9.57
C TYR A 76 -7.56 2.01 9.56
N ARG A 77 -8.37 0.98 9.86
CA ARG A 77 -9.84 1.11 9.84
C ARG A 77 -10.36 2.24 10.75
N GLU A 78 -9.78 2.37 11.95
CA GLU A 78 -10.17 3.41 12.91
C GLU A 78 -9.74 4.83 12.50
N ARG A 79 -8.84 4.94 11.51
CA ARG A 79 -8.24 6.20 11.05
C ARG A 79 -8.82 6.69 9.73
N CYS A 80 -9.61 5.87 9.07
CA CYS A 80 -10.21 6.17 7.76
C CYS A 80 -11.73 6.18 7.87
N HIS A 81 -12.38 7.23 7.38
CA HIS A 81 -13.83 7.29 7.31
C HIS A 81 -14.37 6.23 6.35
N ARG A 82 -13.63 5.95 5.28
CA ARG A 82 -14.00 4.96 4.26
C ARG A 82 -12.77 4.22 3.76
N ILE A 83 -12.96 2.97 3.41
CA ILE A 83 -11.96 2.13 2.73
C ILE A 83 -12.40 1.93 1.29
N TRP A 84 -11.53 2.30 0.38
CA TRP A 84 -11.72 2.15 -1.05
C TRP A 84 -10.79 1.05 -1.57
N VAL A 85 -11.36 0.03 -2.20
CA VAL A 85 -10.60 -1.08 -2.81
C VAL A 85 -10.67 -0.97 -4.33
N VAL A 86 -9.52 -1.03 -4.97
CA VAL A 86 -9.41 -1.20 -6.43
C VAL A 86 -9.29 -2.69 -6.70
N ASP A 87 -10.31 -3.27 -7.31
CA ASP A 87 -10.43 -4.71 -7.53
C ASP A 87 -10.31 -5.09 -9.01
N CYS A 88 -9.77 -6.27 -9.27
CA CYS A 88 -9.91 -6.98 -10.53
C CYS A 88 -9.73 -8.48 -10.32
N PRO A 89 -10.18 -9.35 -11.28
CA PRO A 89 -9.96 -10.79 -11.21
C PRO A 89 -8.50 -11.16 -11.03
N GLU A 90 -8.22 -12.23 -10.29
CA GLU A 90 -6.85 -12.66 -9.97
C GLU A 90 -6.02 -12.99 -11.21
N ASP A 91 -6.62 -13.64 -12.21
CA ASP A 91 -5.93 -13.94 -13.47
C ASP A 91 -5.47 -12.67 -14.18
N LEU A 92 -6.27 -11.60 -14.11
CA LEU A 92 -5.90 -10.31 -14.68
C LEU A 92 -4.79 -9.64 -13.85
N GLN A 93 -4.79 -9.78 -12.52
CA GLN A 93 -3.70 -9.30 -11.67
C GLN A 93 -2.39 -10.00 -12.04
N ILE A 94 -2.42 -11.33 -12.16
CA ILE A 94 -1.26 -12.15 -12.57
C ILE A 94 -0.73 -11.71 -13.93
N ALA A 95 -1.60 -11.60 -14.93
CA ALA A 95 -1.22 -11.18 -16.27
C ALA A 95 -0.56 -9.79 -16.28
N ARG A 96 -1.13 -8.82 -15.56
CA ARG A 96 -0.59 -7.46 -15.45
C ARG A 96 0.76 -7.41 -14.72
N VAL A 97 0.91 -8.15 -13.62
CA VAL A 97 2.18 -8.21 -12.88
C VAL A 97 3.26 -8.88 -13.71
N ARG A 98 2.94 -9.98 -14.41
CA ARG A 98 3.87 -10.65 -15.32
C ARG A 98 4.36 -9.71 -16.42
N ALA A 99 3.45 -9.01 -17.07
CA ALA A 99 3.78 -8.06 -18.14
C ALA A 99 4.65 -6.88 -17.65
N ARG A 100 4.37 -6.37 -16.43
CA ARG A 100 5.07 -5.22 -15.86
C ARG A 100 6.43 -5.57 -15.27
N SER A 101 6.55 -6.71 -14.61
CA SER A 101 7.68 -7.05 -13.73
C SER A 101 8.48 -8.26 -14.17
N GLY A 102 8.02 -9.01 -15.18
CA GLY A 102 8.71 -10.21 -15.69
C GLY A 102 8.79 -11.37 -14.68
N LEU A 103 7.96 -11.35 -13.63
CA LEU A 103 7.95 -12.42 -12.64
C LEU A 103 7.24 -13.66 -13.18
N GLU A 104 7.71 -14.84 -12.76
CA GLU A 104 7.02 -16.09 -13.05
C GLU A 104 5.72 -16.22 -12.26
N GLU A 105 4.72 -16.90 -12.81
CA GLU A 105 3.40 -17.03 -12.21
C GLU A 105 3.45 -17.63 -10.80
N THR A 106 4.31 -18.60 -10.56
CA THR A 106 4.51 -19.21 -9.23
C THR A 106 4.99 -18.20 -8.20
N GLN A 107 5.86 -17.26 -8.58
CA GLN A 107 6.32 -16.19 -7.69
C GLN A 107 5.20 -15.18 -7.42
N ILE A 108 4.39 -14.86 -8.44
CA ILE A 108 3.26 -13.94 -8.30
C ILE A 108 2.23 -14.52 -7.34
N ARG A 109 1.85 -15.80 -7.51
CA ARG A 109 0.91 -16.49 -6.61
C ARG A 109 1.43 -16.54 -5.18
N ALA A 110 2.70 -16.88 -4.97
CA ALA A 110 3.29 -16.85 -3.62
C ALA A 110 3.25 -15.47 -2.96
N ILE A 111 3.38 -14.38 -3.73
CA ILE A 111 3.20 -13.01 -3.21
C ILE A 111 1.73 -12.75 -2.87
N MET A 112 0.79 -13.20 -3.70
CA MET A 112 -0.64 -13.04 -3.46
C MET A 112 -1.09 -13.82 -2.22
N ASP A 113 -0.62 -15.05 -2.05
CA ASP A 113 -0.94 -15.92 -0.89
C ASP A 113 -0.41 -15.35 0.44
N ALA A 114 0.62 -14.50 0.39
CA ALA A 114 1.16 -13.81 1.56
C ALA A 114 0.40 -12.53 1.94
N GLN A 115 -0.61 -12.15 1.17
CA GLN A 115 -1.46 -10.98 1.37
C GLN A 115 -2.90 -11.38 1.71
N ALA A 116 -3.71 -10.42 2.15
CA ALA A 116 -5.13 -10.63 2.32
C ALA A 116 -5.77 -11.10 1.01
N SER A 117 -6.63 -12.08 1.08
CA SER A 117 -7.37 -12.61 -0.07
C SER A 117 -8.25 -11.52 -0.70
N ARG A 118 -8.60 -11.70 -1.97
CA ARG A 118 -9.55 -10.83 -2.65
C ARG A 118 -10.86 -10.70 -1.86
N GLN A 119 -11.35 -11.81 -1.31
CA GLN A 119 -12.59 -11.82 -0.50
C GLN A 119 -12.46 -10.96 0.76
N GLU A 120 -11.35 -11.06 1.50
CA GLU A 120 -11.10 -10.24 2.68
C GLU A 120 -10.99 -8.76 2.34
N ARG A 121 -10.31 -8.40 1.25
CA ARG A 121 -10.24 -7.02 0.78
C ARG A 121 -11.61 -6.46 0.42
N LEU A 122 -12.43 -7.20 -0.33
CA LEU A 122 -13.77 -6.79 -0.69
C LEU A 122 -14.71 -6.70 0.52
N ALA A 123 -14.58 -7.59 1.49
CA ALA A 123 -15.36 -7.55 2.73
C ALA A 123 -15.02 -6.33 3.62
N ALA A 124 -13.79 -5.83 3.54
CA ALA A 124 -13.36 -4.65 4.29
C ALA A 124 -13.69 -3.32 3.59
N ALA A 125 -14.06 -3.35 2.30
CA ALA A 125 -14.29 -2.17 1.50
C ALA A 125 -15.64 -1.51 1.81
N ASP A 126 -15.64 -0.19 1.91
CA ASP A 126 -16.87 0.63 1.86
C ASP A 126 -17.23 0.99 0.41
N ASP A 127 -16.21 1.08 -0.46
CA ASP A 127 -16.34 1.37 -1.88
C ASP A 127 -15.38 0.50 -2.69
N VAL A 128 -15.87 0.02 -3.83
CA VAL A 128 -15.07 -0.80 -4.75
C VAL A 128 -15.03 -0.13 -6.12
N ILE A 129 -13.83 -0.07 -6.70
CA ILE A 129 -13.63 0.27 -8.11
C ILE A 129 -13.24 -0.99 -8.85
N ASP A 130 -14.00 -1.32 -9.86
CA ASP A 130 -13.66 -2.38 -10.82
C ASP A 130 -12.61 -1.90 -11.81
N ASN A 131 -11.41 -2.46 -11.71
CA ASN A 131 -10.31 -2.21 -12.63
C ASN A 131 -10.12 -3.36 -13.63
N SER A 132 -11.18 -4.07 -13.99
CA SER A 132 -11.13 -5.13 -15.01
C SER A 132 -11.37 -4.60 -16.43
N GLY A 133 -12.06 -3.47 -16.55
CA GLY A 133 -12.47 -2.86 -17.81
C GLY A 133 -11.42 -1.91 -18.42
N SER A 134 -11.92 -0.99 -19.22
CA SER A 134 -11.10 0.06 -19.88
C SER A 134 -10.67 1.15 -18.89
N LEU A 135 -9.66 1.92 -19.29
CA LEU A 135 -9.24 3.10 -18.53
C LEU A 135 -10.36 4.16 -18.46
N GLU A 136 -11.21 4.23 -19.46
CA GLU A 136 -12.35 5.13 -19.49
C GLU A 136 -13.42 4.71 -18.46
N ASP A 137 -13.71 3.42 -18.36
CA ASP A 137 -14.61 2.89 -17.33
C ASP A 137 -14.09 3.17 -15.93
N LEU A 138 -12.77 2.98 -15.73
CA LEU A 138 -12.11 3.30 -14.46
C LEU A 138 -12.26 4.79 -14.12
N ARG A 139 -12.03 5.69 -15.08
CA ARG A 139 -12.17 7.14 -14.88
C ARG A 139 -13.59 7.52 -14.48
N ARG A 140 -14.61 6.98 -15.15
CA ARG A 140 -16.00 7.24 -14.79
C ARG A 140 -16.31 6.85 -13.34
N GLN A 141 -15.87 5.68 -12.91
CA GLN A 141 -16.06 5.23 -11.53
C GLN A 141 -15.35 6.16 -10.53
N VAL A 142 -14.13 6.61 -10.83
CA VAL A 142 -13.38 7.56 -9.99
C VAL A 142 -14.10 8.91 -9.91
N GLU A 143 -14.61 9.44 -11.02
CA GLU A 143 -15.36 10.70 -11.07
C GLU A 143 -16.67 10.62 -10.28
N ASP A 144 -17.36 9.48 -10.33
CA ASP A 144 -18.58 9.25 -9.55
C ASP A 144 -18.30 9.23 -8.06
N LEU A 145 -17.22 8.55 -7.63
CA LEU A 145 -16.78 8.54 -6.24
C LEU A 145 -16.29 9.92 -5.77
N ASP A 146 -15.54 10.65 -6.59
CA ASP A 146 -15.10 12.01 -6.26
C ASP A 146 -16.29 12.94 -6.00
N ARG A 147 -17.30 12.91 -6.88
CA ARG A 147 -18.52 13.70 -6.68
C ARG A 147 -19.23 13.36 -5.37
N ARG A 148 -19.35 12.07 -5.06
CA ARG A 148 -19.97 11.61 -3.81
C ARG A 148 -19.17 12.06 -2.59
N TYR A 149 -17.88 11.89 -2.58
CA TYR A 149 -17.03 12.26 -1.43
C TYR A 149 -16.99 13.76 -1.19
N ARG A 150 -16.99 14.57 -2.26
CA ARG A 150 -17.13 16.03 -2.10
C ARG A 150 -18.46 16.43 -1.48
N GLN A 151 -19.54 15.75 -1.85
CA GLN A 151 -20.86 16.00 -1.27
C GLN A 151 -20.93 15.54 0.19
N GLU A 152 -20.35 14.40 0.52
CA GLU A 152 -20.28 13.89 1.91
C GLU A 152 -19.45 14.84 2.79
N ALA A 153 -18.30 15.27 2.32
CA ALA A 153 -17.44 16.23 3.03
C ALA A 153 -18.16 17.58 3.29
N ALA A 154 -18.91 18.08 2.31
CA ALA A 154 -19.67 19.33 2.46
C ALA A 154 -20.83 19.22 3.47
N ARG A 155 -21.33 18.00 3.78
CA ARG A 155 -22.40 17.76 4.75
C ARG A 155 -21.86 17.51 6.16
N GLY A 156 -20.60 17.13 6.28
CA GLY A 156 -19.95 16.81 7.56
C GLY A 156 -19.08 17.95 8.12
N ALA A 157 -18.99 19.07 7.39
CA ALA A 157 -18.26 20.27 7.79
C ALA A 157 -19.24 21.29 8.54
#